data_d0ee45fd69ba40f1c8b5e4079c4b03cb
#
_entry.id   d0ee45fd69ba40f1c8b5e4079c4b03cb
#
_cell.length_a   1.000
_cell.length_b   1.000
_cell.length_c   1.000
_cell.angle_alpha   90.00
_cell.angle_beta   90.00
_cell.angle_gamma   90.00
#
_symmetry.space_group_name_H-M   'P 1'
#
loop_
_entity.id
_entity.type
_entity.pdbx_description
1 polymer ?
#
loop_
_entity_poly.entity_id
_entity_poly.type
_entity_poly.pdbx_seq_one_letter_code
_entity_poly.pdbx_strand_id
1 'polypeptide(L)'
;INFLDQDNYKENFIKVKEAISKGRVYQINLTQNFKFHSKMDSFELFKLLLSRQDTEFKAFIKDETREILSFSPELFFKTKKRKIFTKPMKGTIKRDKDPIKDEENKIFLQNDTKNLSENVMICDLLRNDLSKIITKKSLKTKLFEIQSHPTLHQMTSSVQGKLKKNISLYQIFKALFPCGSITGAPKLESIKFIEELEQRDRGIYCGTIGLIHKNKNKFSVAIRTLEKQDEIYTYSTGSGLVWDSKFKDEFEELKLKSAILNPCDFYLFETMYFKNSQILF
;
A
#
# COMPACT_ATOMS: atom_id res chain seq x y z
N ILE A 1 -7.21 -0.68 20.46
CA ILE A 1 -8.49 -0.23 19.87
C ILE A 1 -8.69 -1.07 18.63
N ASN A 2 -9.79 -1.82 18.57
CA ASN A 2 -10.10 -2.64 17.40
C ASN A 2 -10.93 -1.75 16.45
N PHE A 3 -10.25 -1.15 15.45
CA PHE A 3 -10.89 -0.25 14.48
C PHE A 3 -11.48 -1.01 13.28
N LEU A 4 -11.18 -2.31 13.14
CA LEU A 4 -11.54 -3.11 11.98
C LEU A 4 -12.78 -3.97 12.32
N ASP A 5 -13.74 -3.99 11.41
CA ASP A 5 -14.94 -4.82 11.50
C ASP A 5 -14.61 -6.22 10.96
N GLN A 6 -14.36 -7.15 11.91
CA GLN A 6 -13.97 -8.52 11.57
C GLN A 6 -15.09 -9.30 10.90
N ASP A 7 -16.34 -9.09 11.31
CA ASP A 7 -17.47 -9.85 10.81
C ASP A 7 -17.82 -9.43 9.37
N ASN A 8 -17.86 -8.12 9.12
CA ASN A 8 -18.04 -7.59 7.78
C ASN A 8 -16.90 -8.02 6.84
N TYR A 9 -15.65 -7.97 7.33
CA TYR A 9 -14.53 -8.44 6.52
C TYR A 9 -14.61 -9.93 6.21
N LYS A 10 -15.04 -10.75 7.17
CA LYS A 10 -15.20 -12.20 6.98
C LYS A 10 -16.30 -12.52 5.97
N GLU A 11 -17.43 -11.83 6.03
CA GLU A 11 -18.52 -11.99 5.06
C GLU A 11 -18.05 -11.69 3.64
N ASN A 12 -17.38 -10.55 3.46
CA ASN A 12 -16.84 -10.15 2.16
C ASN A 12 -15.69 -11.07 1.70
N PHE A 13 -14.85 -11.56 2.61
CA PHE A 13 -13.83 -12.55 2.32
C PHE A 13 -14.42 -13.83 1.70
N ILE A 14 -15.54 -14.33 2.28
CA ILE A 14 -16.22 -15.52 1.74
C ILE A 14 -16.75 -15.25 0.33
N LYS A 15 -17.40 -14.10 0.10
CA LYS A 15 -17.87 -13.69 -1.25
C LYS A 15 -16.72 -13.63 -2.27
N VAL A 16 -15.56 -13.11 -1.86
CA VAL A 16 -14.37 -13.07 -2.72
C VAL A 16 -13.87 -14.48 -3.03
N LYS A 17 -13.80 -15.38 -2.05
CA LYS A 17 -13.38 -16.77 -2.26
C LYS A 17 -14.31 -17.49 -3.24
N GLU A 18 -15.61 -17.28 -3.14
CA GLU A 18 -16.58 -17.81 -4.11
C GLU A 18 -16.37 -17.23 -5.53
N ALA A 19 -16.13 -15.94 -5.63
CA ALA A 19 -15.89 -15.31 -6.93
C ALA A 19 -14.60 -15.86 -7.60
N ILE A 20 -13.55 -16.08 -6.81
CA ILE A 20 -12.32 -16.70 -7.28
C ILE A 20 -12.57 -18.14 -7.72
N SER A 21 -13.31 -18.93 -6.93
CA SER A 21 -13.63 -20.33 -7.26
C SER A 21 -14.44 -20.47 -8.57
N LYS A 22 -15.28 -19.50 -8.85
CA LYS A 22 -16.07 -19.41 -10.09
C LYS A 22 -15.30 -18.79 -11.28
N GLY A 23 -14.03 -18.42 -11.09
CA GLY A 23 -13.19 -17.80 -12.12
C GLY A 23 -13.59 -16.37 -12.51
N ARG A 24 -14.42 -15.68 -11.69
CA ARG A 24 -14.80 -14.28 -11.91
C ARG A 24 -13.60 -13.36 -11.79
N VAL A 25 -12.77 -13.58 -10.78
CA VAL A 25 -11.52 -12.87 -10.53
C VAL A 25 -10.42 -13.82 -10.08
N TYR A 26 -9.15 -13.44 -10.26
CA TYR A 26 -8.00 -14.21 -9.77
C TYR A 26 -7.44 -13.64 -8.49
N GLN A 27 -7.57 -12.31 -8.34
CA GLN A 27 -7.18 -11.55 -7.16
C GLN A 27 -8.13 -10.38 -6.97
N ILE A 28 -8.40 -10.07 -5.70
CA ILE A 28 -9.10 -8.85 -5.28
C ILE A 28 -8.35 -8.21 -4.12
N ASN A 29 -8.17 -6.90 -4.16
CA ASN A 29 -7.73 -6.14 -3.00
C ASN A 29 -8.96 -5.69 -2.20
N LEU A 30 -9.33 -6.49 -1.17
CA LEU A 30 -10.43 -6.19 -0.26
C LEU A 30 -9.95 -5.23 0.83
N THR A 31 -10.73 -4.18 1.09
CA THR A 31 -10.30 -3.12 2.01
C THR A 31 -11.34 -2.78 3.05
N GLN A 32 -10.85 -2.27 4.18
CA GLN A 32 -11.67 -1.62 5.19
C GLN A 32 -11.15 -0.22 5.50
N ASN A 33 -12.02 0.64 5.98
CA ASN A 33 -11.64 1.93 6.54
C ASN A 33 -12.19 2.07 7.95
N PHE A 34 -11.55 2.92 8.73
CA PHE A 34 -12.07 3.38 10.00
C PHE A 34 -11.79 4.87 10.16
N LYS A 35 -12.60 5.50 11.01
CA LYS A 35 -12.56 6.93 11.25
C LYS A 35 -12.23 7.20 12.71
N PHE A 36 -11.50 8.25 12.97
CA PHE A 36 -11.17 8.67 14.33
C PHE A 36 -10.98 10.18 14.41
N HIS A 37 -11.07 10.72 15.61
CA HIS A 37 -10.75 12.11 15.92
C HIS A 37 -9.39 12.21 16.60
N SER A 38 -8.65 13.26 16.32
CA SER A 38 -7.43 13.58 17.04
C SER A 38 -7.41 15.08 17.37
N LYS A 39 -7.03 15.41 18.59
CA LYS A 39 -6.81 16.80 19.02
C LYS A 39 -5.45 17.32 18.55
N MET A 40 -4.57 16.45 18.07
CA MET A 40 -3.25 16.82 17.56
C MET A 40 -3.39 17.54 16.22
N ASP A 41 -2.63 18.61 16.05
CA ASP A 41 -2.49 19.23 14.72
C ASP A 41 -2.02 18.20 13.69
N SER A 42 -2.52 18.30 12.48
CA SER A 42 -2.27 17.31 11.44
C SER A 42 -0.80 17.22 11.04
N PHE A 43 -0.08 18.33 11.06
CA PHE A 43 1.33 18.33 10.74
C PHE A 43 2.17 17.74 11.88
N GLU A 44 1.77 17.97 13.15
CA GLU A 44 2.38 17.30 14.29
C GLU A 44 2.11 15.79 14.26
N LEU A 45 0.88 15.38 13.93
CA LEU A 45 0.54 13.97 13.72
C LEU A 45 1.38 13.37 12.58
N PHE A 46 1.56 14.11 11.48
CA PHE A 46 2.41 13.66 10.38
C PHE A 46 3.86 13.44 10.84
N LYS A 47 4.44 14.36 11.61
CA LYS A 47 5.80 14.21 12.17
C LYS A 47 5.91 13.00 13.10
N LEU A 48 4.93 12.80 13.97
CA LEU A 48 4.87 11.65 14.86
C LEU A 48 4.84 10.34 14.06
N LEU A 49 3.99 10.24 13.05
CA LEU A 49 3.88 9.04 12.23
C LEU A 49 5.11 8.81 11.35
N LEU A 50 5.82 9.86 10.94
CA LEU A 50 7.11 9.76 10.25
C LEU A 50 8.17 9.03 11.08
N SER A 51 8.19 9.24 12.39
CA SER A 51 9.15 8.57 13.27
C SER A 51 8.89 7.06 13.40
N ARG A 52 7.68 6.62 13.07
CA ARG A 52 7.23 5.23 13.17
C ARG A 52 7.42 4.41 11.90
N GLN A 53 7.62 5.09 10.76
CA GLN A 53 7.73 4.42 9.47
C GLN A 53 8.86 4.98 8.61
N ASP A 54 9.75 4.10 8.20
CA ASP A 54 10.71 4.42 7.15
C ASP A 54 10.18 3.92 5.80
N THR A 55 9.52 4.83 5.08
CA THR A 55 8.94 4.56 3.76
C THR A 55 9.55 5.50 2.70
N GLU A 56 9.56 5.07 1.43
CA GLU A 56 10.21 5.84 0.37
C GLU A 56 9.43 7.12 0.00
N PHE A 57 8.09 7.08 0.11
CA PHE A 57 7.24 8.20 -0.35
C PHE A 57 6.45 8.77 0.82
N LYS A 58 6.80 10.00 1.20
CA LYS A 58 6.18 10.73 2.29
C LYS A 58 5.63 12.03 1.75
N ALA A 59 4.39 12.37 2.09
CA ALA A 59 3.77 13.60 1.67
C ALA A 59 2.77 14.11 2.72
N PHE A 60 2.88 15.38 3.05
CA PHE A 60 1.84 16.14 3.74
C PHE A 60 1.26 17.14 2.75
N ILE A 61 -0.04 17.08 2.52
CA ILE A 61 -0.75 17.96 1.59
C ILE A 61 -1.94 18.55 2.35
N LYS A 62 -2.08 19.86 2.30
CA LYS A 62 -3.19 20.59 2.89
C LYS A 62 -3.78 21.51 1.83
N ASP A 63 -5.07 21.39 1.60
CA ASP A 63 -5.86 22.33 0.80
C ASP A 63 -6.98 22.93 1.66
N GLU A 64 -7.90 23.66 1.05
CA GLU A 64 -9.00 24.36 1.75
C GLU A 64 -10.02 23.39 2.38
N THR A 65 -10.09 22.16 1.91
CA THR A 65 -11.15 21.20 2.25
C THR A 65 -10.66 19.97 2.97
N ARG A 66 -9.35 19.64 2.84
CA ARG A 66 -8.80 18.38 3.38
C ARG A 66 -7.31 18.45 3.64
N GLU A 67 -6.85 17.52 4.44
CA GLU A 67 -5.44 17.29 4.70
C GLU A 67 -5.09 15.83 4.48
N ILE A 68 -3.96 15.57 3.81
CA ILE A 68 -3.52 14.22 3.44
C ILE A 68 -2.15 13.97 4.06
N LEU A 69 -2.05 12.91 4.85
CA LEU A 69 -0.83 12.44 5.50
C LEU A 69 -0.47 11.08 4.90
N SER A 70 0.51 11.02 4.01
CA SER A 70 0.85 9.80 3.27
C SER A 70 2.24 9.29 3.60
N PHE A 71 2.34 7.97 3.81
CA PHE A 71 3.57 7.24 4.14
C PHE A 71 3.70 5.99 3.25
N SER A 72 3.59 6.19 1.94
CA SER A 72 3.54 5.08 1.01
C SER A 72 4.91 4.41 0.80
N PRO A 73 4.97 3.07 0.82
CA PRO A 73 6.17 2.35 0.44
C PRO A 73 6.24 2.06 -1.07
N GLU A 74 5.14 2.26 -1.82
CA GLU A 74 5.00 1.71 -3.17
C GLU A 74 5.07 2.77 -4.27
N LEU A 75 5.98 2.56 -5.23
CA LEU A 75 6.06 3.36 -6.44
C LEU A 75 4.94 2.93 -7.41
N PHE A 76 4.04 3.84 -7.76
CA PHE A 76 3.10 3.62 -8.84
C PHE A 76 3.80 3.66 -10.20
N PHE A 77 4.35 4.81 -10.56
CA PHE A 77 5.29 4.92 -11.68
C PHE A 77 6.16 6.17 -11.56
N LYS A 78 7.30 6.13 -12.25
CA LYS A 78 8.10 7.34 -12.51
C LYS A 78 8.44 7.45 -14.00
N THR A 79 8.54 8.69 -14.47
CA THR A 79 9.00 8.97 -15.82
C THR A 79 10.22 9.89 -15.79
N LYS A 80 11.12 9.69 -16.75
CA LYS A 80 12.22 10.63 -17.03
C LYS A 80 12.37 10.74 -18.54
N LYS A 81 12.05 11.91 -19.09
CA LYS A 81 11.89 12.07 -20.54
C LYS A 81 10.87 11.04 -21.06
N ARG A 82 11.25 10.21 -22.02
CA ARG A 82 10.40 9.15 -22.58
C ARG A 82 10.56 7.77 -21.91
N LYS A 83 11.31 7.66 -20.82
CA LYS A 83 11.42 6.40 -20.08
C LYS A 83 10.35 6.38 -19.00
N ILE A 84 9.63 5.26 -18.90
CA ILE A 84 8.69 4.95 -17.81
C ILE A 84 9.20 3.73 -17.03
N PHE A 85 9.00 3.76 -15.73
CA PHE A 85 9.44 2.72 -14.81
C PHE A 85 8.38 2.53 -13.74
N THR A 86 8.02 1.28 -13.46
CA THR A 86 7.15 0.84 -12.37
C THR A 86 7.89 -0.17 -11.51
N LYS A 87 7.53 -0.27 -10.22
CA LYS A 87 8.19 -1.18 -9.29
C LYS A 87 7.17 -1.73 -8.30
N PRO A 88 6.37 -2.73 -8.72
CA PRO A 88 5.47 -3.42 -7.82
C PRO A 88 6.27 -4.18 -6.74
N MET A 89 5.65 -4.29 -5.57
CA MET A 89 6.22 -4.97 -4.43
C MET A 89 5.22 -6.00 -3.90
N LYS A 90 5.69 -7.22 -3.67
CA LYS A 90 4.94 -8.32 -3.08
C LYS A 90 5.87 -9.18 -2.25
N GLY A 91 5.41 -9.55 -1.08
CA GLY A 91 6.22 -10.32 -0.14
C GLY A 91 7.15 -9.44 0.70
N THR A 92 7.00 -9.59 2.00
CA THR A 92 7.80 -8.88 3.00
C THR A 92 8.06 -9.84 4.16
N ILE A 93 9.29 -9.86 4.63
CA ILE A 93 9.68 -10.64 5.81
C ILE A 93 10.54 -9.78 6.73
N LYS A 94 10.35 -9.92 8.02
CA LYS A 94 11.11 -9.17 9.03
C LYS A 94 12.58 -9.60 9.02
N ARG A 95 13.48 -8.64 9.24
CA ARG A 95 14.90 -8.90 9.50
C ARG A 95 15.07 -9.61 10.85
N ASP A 96 16.04 -10.49 10.93
CA ASP A 96 16.49 -11.07 12.20
C ASP A 96 17.81 -10.42 12.66
N LYS A 97 18.04 -10.43 13.97
CA LYS A 97 19.31 -9.96 14.55
C LYS A 97 20.44 -10.97 14.36
N ASP A 98 20.08 -12.25 14.26
CA ASP A 98 21.00 -13.33 13.91
C ASP A 98 21.25 -13.32 12.39
N PRO A 99 22.49 -13.13 11.92
CA PRO A 99 22.79 -13.07 10.50
C PRO A 99 22.42 -14.34 9.72
N ILE A 100 22.46 -15.51 10.37
CA ILE A 100 22.11 -16.79 9.72
C ILE A 100 20.61 -16.83 9.48
N LYS A 101 19.80 -16.54 10.48
CA LYS A 101 18.34 -16.48 10.36
C LYS A 101 17.89 -15.36 9.41
N ASP A 102 18.61 -14.25 9.40
CA ASP A 102 18.32 -13.16 8.47
C ASP A 102 18.49 -13.57 7.00
N GLU A 103 19.54 -14.33 6.69
CA GLU A 103 19.76 -14.88 5.36
C GLU A 103 18.75 -16.01 5.03
N GLU A 104 18.40 -16.86 6.00
CA GLU A 104 17.32 -17.86 5.85
C GLU A 104 15.98 -17.19 5.50
N ASN A 105 15.62 -16.11 6.20
CA ASN A 105 14.42 -15.32 5.92
C ASN A 105 14.42 -14.76 4.48
N LYS A 106 15.55 -14.29 4.03
CA LYS A 106 15.72 -13.79 2.67
C LYS A 106 15.58 -14.88 1.62
N ILE A 107 16.21 -16.04 1.86
CA ILE A 107 16.11 -17.22 0.99
C ILE A 107 14.66 -17.74 0.98
N PHE A 108 13.99 -17.79 2.12
CA PHE A 108 12.58 -18.15 2.22
C PHE A 108 11.72 -17.23 1.34
N LEU A 109 11.87 -15.91 1.51
CA LEU A 109 11.11 -14.94 0.71
C LEU A 109 11.36 -15.12 -0.80
N GLN A 110 12.59 -15.43 -1.18
CA GLN A 110 12.97 -15.63 -2.59
C GLN A 110 12.35 -16.88 -3.21
N ASN A 111 11.99 -17.87 -2.40
CA ASN A 111 11.47 -19.15 -2.86
C ASN A 111 9.99 -19.38 -2.51
N ASP A 112 9.34 -18.45 -1.82
CA ASP A 112 7.95 -18.59 -1.41
C ASP A 112 7.01 -18.52 -2.63
N THR A 113 6.39 -19.64 -2.94
CA THR A 113 5.56 -19.83 -4.14
C THR A 113 4.37 -18.88 -4.22
N LYS A 114 3.76 -18.52 -3.06
CA LYS A 114 2.65 -17.57 -3.00
C LYS A 114 3.14 -16.19 -3.44
N ASN A 115 4.19 -15.67 -2.82
CA ASN A 115 4.74 -14.35 -3.14
C ASN A 115 5.26 -14.27 -4.58
N LEU A 116 5.88 -15.33 -5.09
CA LEU A 116 6.33 -15.44 -6.48
C LEU A 116 5.15 -15.35 -7.45
N SER A 117 4.09 -16.13 -7.23
CA SER A 117 2.89 -16.15 -8.07
C SER A 117 2.17 -14.81 -8.11
N GLU A 118 1.97 -14.19 -6.95
CA GLU A 118 1.36 -12.86 -6.85
C GLU A 118 2.20 -11.79 -7.57
N ASN A 119 3.54 -11.88 -7.44
CA ASN A 119 4.44 -10.94 -8.06
C ASN A 119 4.41 -11.05 -9.60
N VAL A 120 4.44 -12.28 -10.13
CA VAL A 120 4.30 -12.54 -11.58
C VAL A 120 2.98 -11.97 -12.11
N MET A 121 1.88 -12.24 -11.42
CA MET A 121 0.56 -11.78 -11.85
C MET A 121 0.49 -10.25 -11.94
N ILE A 122 1.01 -9.53 -10.95
CA ILE A 122 1.04 -8.07 -10.98
C ILE A 122 1.99 -7.55 -12.05
N CYS A 123 3.13 -8.20 -12.27
CA CYS A 123 4.05 -7.84 -13.34
C CYS A 123 3.43 -8.02 -14.73
N ASP A 124 2.69 -9.10 -14.95
CA ASP A 124 2.00 -9.32 -16.22
C ASP A 124 0.89 -8.30 -16.47
N LEU A 125 0.13 -7.94 -15.43
CA LEU A 125 -0.85 -6.88 -15.53
C LEU A 125 -0.19 -5.55 -15.92
N LEU A 126 0.92 -5.18 -15.29
CA LEU A 126 1.68 -3.97 -15.61
C LEU A 126 2.32 -4.04 -17.01
N ARG A 127 2.83 -5.17 -17.43
CA ARG A 127 3.35 -5.39 -18.80
C ARG A 127 2.26 -5.18 -19.84
N ASN A 128 1.07 -5.75 -19.61
CA ASN A 128 -0.09 -5.55 -20.48
C ASN A 128 -0.47 -4.06 -20.56
N ASP A 129 -0.60 -3.39 -19.42
CA ASP A 129 -0.99 -1.98 -19.38
C ASP A 129 0.07 -1.07 -20.03
N LEU A 130 1.35 -1.29 -19.74
CA LEU A 130 2.44 -0.52 -20.34
C LEU A 130 2.55 -0.77 -21.84
N SER A 131 2.26 -1.98 -22.34
CA SER A 131 2.35 -2.32 -23.76
C SER A 131 1.52 -1.40 -24.66
N LYS A 132 0.43 -0.85 -24.13
CA LYS A 132 -0.47 0.08 -24.83
C LYS A 132 0.21 1.42 -25.15
N ILE A 133 1.14 1.88 -24.30
CA ILE A 133 1.72 3.24 -24.34
C ILE A 133 3.22 3.28 -24.62
N ILE A 134 3.93 2.15 -24.62
CA ILE A 134 5.36 2.08 -24.91
C ILE A 134 5.64 1.68 -26.36
N THR A 135 6.85 1.92 -26.82
CA THR A 135 7.32 1.46 -28.14
C THR A 135 7.55 -0.05 -28.13
N LYS A 136 7.20 -0.72 -29.24
CA LYS A 136 7.44 -2.16 -29.40
C LYS A 136 8.91 -2.50 -29.07
N LYS A 137 9.16 -3.66 -28.48
CA LYS A 137 10.50 -4.18 -28.09
C LYS A 137 11.23 -3.33 -27.01
N SER A 138 10.62 -2.29 -26.44
CA SER A 138 11.27 -1.51 -25.38
C SER A 138 10.97 -1.98 -23.96
N LEU A 139 10.02 -2.91 -23.81
CA LEU A 139 9.64 -3.49 -22.54
C LEU A 139 10.81 -4.31 -21.96
N LYS A 140 11.14 -4.01 -20.72
CA LYS A 140 12.12 -4.77 -19.93
C LYS A 140 11.52 -5.06 -18.57
N THR A 141 11.66 -6.29 -18.11
CA THR A 141 11.18 -6.75 -16.80
C THR A 141 12.34 -7.37 -16.04
N LYS A 142 12.43 -7.06 -14.76
CA LYS A 142 13.26 -7.78 -13.81
C LYS A 142 12.34 -8.29 -12.72
N LEU A 143 12.43 -9.57 -12.40
CA LEU A 143 11.56 -10.23 -11.44
C LEU A 143 12.33 -10.60 -10.17
N PHE A 144 11.61 -10.61 -9.05
CA PHE A 144 12.03 -11.22 -7.78
C PHE A 144 13.32 -10.64 -7.19
N GLU A 145 13.53 -9.34 -7.33
CA GLU A 145 14.68 -8.67 -6.70
C GLU A 145 14.40 -8.49 -5.20
N ILE A 146 15.23 -9.08 -4.33
CA ILE A 146 15.11 -8.87 -2.89
C ILE A 146 15.84 -7.59 -2.51
N GLN A 147 15.12 -6.70 -1.83
CA GLN A 147 15.64 -5.47 -1.27
C GLN A 147 15.65 -5.57 0.26
N SER A 148 16.83 -5.36 0.85
CA SER A 148 16.98 -5.33 2.30
C SER A 148 16.88 -3.89 2.80
N HIS A 149 15.94 -3.66 3.69
CA HIS A 149 15.77 -2.42 4.44
C HIS A 149 16.24 -2.63 5.90
N PRO A 150 16.36 -1.59 6.71
CA PRO A 150 16.84 -1.75 8.10
C PRO A 150 16.02 -2.75 8.92
N THR A 151 14.71 -2.86 8.70
CA THR A 151 13.78 -3.67 9.51
C THR A 151 13.17 -4.87 8.79
N LEU A 152 13.30 -4.93 7.45
CA LEU A 152 12.65 -5.97 6.65
C LEU A 152 13.37 -6.25 5.33
N HIS A 153 13.16 -7.45 4.79
CA HIS A 153 13.42 -7.78 3.40
C HIS A 153 12.12 -7.70 2.61
N GLN A 154 12.22 -7.27 1.37
CA GLN A 154 11.07 -7.09 0.50
C GLN A 154 11.36 -7.58 -0.90
N MET A 155 10.43 -8.36 -1.47
CA MET A 155 10.49 -8.78 -2.86
C MET A 155 9.87 -7.70 -3.74
N THR A 156 10.64 -7.26 -4.72
CA THR A 156 10.20 -6.29 -5.72
C THR A 156 10.44 -6.83 -7.12
N SER A 157 9.63 -6.39 -8.05
CA SER A 157 9.93 -6.55 -9.48
C SER A 157 9.91 -5.19 -10.15
N SER A 158 10.45 -5.10 -11.35
CA SER A 158 10.40 -3.85 -12.09
C SER A 158 9.98 -4.07 -13.53
N VAL A 159 9.15 -3.16 -14.04
CA VAL A 159 8.73 -3.14 -15.44
C VAL A 159 9.00 -1.75 -15.99
N GLN A 160 9.71 -1.68 -17.10
CA GLN A 160 10.09 -0.41 -17.71
C GLN A 160 9.99 -0.45 -19.23
N GLY A 161 9.85 0.73 -19.82
CA GLY A 161 9.80 0.87 -21.27
C GLY A 161 10.06 2.29 -21.74
N LYS A 162 10.10 2.45 -23.06
CA LYS A 162 10.21 3.75 -23.72
C LYS A 162 8.84 4.18 -24.23
N LEU A 163 8.27 5.24 -23.70
CA LEU A 163 6.98 5.79 -24.12
C LEU A 163 6.98 6.08 -25.63
N LYS A 164 5.88 5.83 -26.29
CA LYS A 164 5.64 6.28 -27.68
C LYS A 164 5.83 7.80 -27.75
N LYS A 165 6.02 8.35 -28.95
CA LYS A 165 6.04 9.82 -29.13
C LYS A 165 4.69 10.40 -28.74
N ASN A 166 4.69 11.60 -28.16
CA ASN A 166 3.50 12.38 -27.82
C ASN A 166 2.53 11.73 -26.81
N ILE A 167 2.98 10.76 -26.01
CA ILE A 167 2.19 10.24 -24.90
C ILE A 167 2.11 11.30 -23.80
N SER A 168 0.90 11.76 -23.51
CA SER A 168 0.60 12.68 -22.42
C SER A 168 0.56 11.96 -21.06
N LEU A 169 0.69 12.72 -19.98
CA LEU A 169 0.52 12.19 -18.62
C LEU A 169 -0.88 11.57 -18.42
N TYR A 170 -1.91 12.20 -18.98
CA TYR A 170 -3.28 11.66 -18.96
C TYR A 170 -3.35 10.25 -19.60
N GLN A 171 -2.70 10.05 -20.74
CA GLN A 171 -2.68 8.73 -21.38
C GLN A 171 -1.92 7.68 -20.56
N ILE A 172 -0.89 8.09 -19.81
CA ILE A 172 -0.21 7.20 -18.88
C ILE A 172 -1.18 6.78 -17.76
N PHE A 173 -1.88 7.74 -17.16
CA PHE A 173 -2.88 7.43 -16.14
C PHE A 173 -4.00 6.55 -16.69
N LYS A 174 -4.57 6.87 -17.85
CA LYS A 174 -5.61 6.07 -18.48
C LYS A 174 -5.19 4.61 -18.71
N ALA A 175 -3.91 4.37 -18.97
CA ALA A 175 -3.39 3.01 -19.18
C ALA A 175 -3.14 2.25 -17.86
N LEU A 176 -2.61 2.93 -16.83
CA LEU A 176 -2.12 2.29 -15.61
C LEU A 176 -3.08 2.35 -14.43
N PHE A 177 -3.90 3.42 -14.34
CA PHE A 177 -4.79 3.64 -13.20
C PHE A 177 -6.10 2.85 -13.32
N PRO A 178 -6.64 2.35 -12.20
CA PRO A 178 -5.97 2.24 -10.91
C PRO A 178 -4.84 1.20 -10.92
N CYS A 179 -3.94 1.30 -9.92
CA CYS A 179 -2.82 0.37 -9.81
C CYS A 179 -3.33 -1.06 -9.58
N GLY A 180 -2.80 -2.02 -10.33
CA GLY A 180 -3.26 -3.40 -10.28
C GLY A 180 -3.02 -4.08 -8.93
N SER A 181 -1.94 -3.72 -8.23
CA SER A 181 -1.58 -4.29 -6.91
C SER A 181 -2.62 -4.01 -5.83
N ILE A 182 -3.39 -2.92 -5.98
CA ILE A 182 -4.39 -2.46 -5.03
C ILE A 182 -5.83 -2.55 -5.56
N THR A 183 -6.00 -3.22 -6.70
CA THR A 183 -7.32 -3.46 -7.35
C THR A 183 -7.56 -4.96 -7.45
N GLY A 184 -6.97 -5.60 -8.42
CA GLY A 184 -7.09 -7.03 -8.69
C GLY A 184 -6.97 -7.38 -10.16
N ALA A 185 -7.22 -8.63 -10.47
CA ALA A 185 -7.13 -9.19 -11.82
C ALA A 185 -8.31 -10.13 -12.11
N PRO A 186 -8.99 -9.99 -13.27
CA PRO A 186 -8.90 -8.94 -14.28
C PRO A 186 -9.33 -7.57 -13.75
N LYS A 187 -8.64 -6.49 -14.14
CA LYS A 187 -8.80 -5.16 -13.52
C LYS A 187 -10.24 -4.63 -13.54
N LEU A 188 -10.91 -4.64 -14.68
CA LEU A 188 -12.25 -4.10 -14.82
C LEU A 188 -13.29 -4.86 -14.00
N GLU A 189 -13.20 -6.18 -13.99
CA GLU A 189 -14.11 -7.01 -13.22
C GLU A 189 -13.85 -6.85 -11.71
N SER A 190 -12.58 -6.72 -11.33
CA SER A 190 -12.21 -6.45 -9.94
C SER A 190 -12.75 -5.11 -9.44
N ILE A 191 -12.74 -4.05 -10.28
CA ILE A 191 -13.30 -2.74 -9.89
C ILE A 191 -14.79 -2.87 -9.61
N LYS A 192 -15.56 -3.49 -10.51
CA LYS A 192 -17.01 -3.69 -10.31
C LYS A 192 -17.30 -4.48 -9.05
N PHE A 193 -16.55 -5.55 -8.84
CA PHE A 193 -16.77 -6.41 -7.68
C PHE A 193 -16.36 -5.75 -6.36
N ILE A 194 -15.33 -4.90 -6.37
CA ILE A 194 -14.97 -4.06 -5.22
C ILE A 194 -16.11 -3.10 -4.87
N GLU A 195 -16.72 -2.46 -5.87
CA GLU A 195 -17.87 -1.56 -5.69
C GLU A 195 -19.07 -2.31 -5.06
N GLU A 196 -19.36 -3.53 -5.54
CA GLU A 196 -20.41 -4.39 -4.98
C GLU A 196 -20.14 -4.76 -3.50
N LEU A 197 -18.87 -5.03 -3.15
CA LEU A 197 -18.49 -5.49 -1.79
C LEU A 197 -18.37 -4.36 -0.80
N GLU A 198 -17.71 -3.27 -1.17
CA GLU A 198 -17.34 -2.22 -0.23
C GLU A 198 -18.45 -1.16 -0.07
N GLN A 199 -19.28 -0.94 -1.09
CA GLN A 199 -20.42 0.00 -1.10
C GLN A 199 -20.05 1.40 -0.55
N ARG A 200 -18.83 1.85 -0.81
CA ARG A 200 -18.27 3.12 -0.36
C ARG A 200 -17.19 3.62 -1.30
N ASP A 201 -16.97 4.92 -1.27
CA ASP A 201 -15.81 5.51 -1.93
C ASP A 201 -14.52 5.23 -1.13
N ARG A 202 -13.45 4.96 -1.84
CA ARG A 202 -12.12 4.79 -1.25
C ARG A 202 -11.41 6.13 -0.99
N GLY A 203 -11.94 7.24 -1.49
CA GLY A 203 -11.31 8.56 -1.39
C GLY A 203 -9.92 8.57 -2.02
N ILE A 204 -8.95 9.14 -1.32
CA ILE A 204 -7.55 9.12 -1.76
C ILE A 204 -6.92 7.73 -1.68
N TYR A 205 -7.43 6.86 -0.84
CA TYR A 205 -6.88 5.52 -0.64
C TYR A 205 -6.95 4.68 -1.92
N CYS A 206 -5.88 3.99 -2.25
CA CYS A 206 -5.70 3.31 -3.55
C CYS A 206 -5.62 4.26 -4.76
N GLY A 207 -5.61 5.56 -4.53
CA GLY A 207 -5.30 6.57 -5.53
C GLY A 207 -3.80 6.75 -5.72
N THR A 208 -3.37 7.96 -6.00
CA THR A 208 -1.96 8.25 -6.22
C THR A 208 -1.60 9.67 -5.80
N ILE A 209 -0.40 9.83 -5.28
CA ILE A 209 0.20 11.11 -4.90
C ILE A 209 1.53 11.24 -5.60
N GLY A 210 1.86 12.42 -6.13
CA GLY A 210 3.11 12.56 -6.82
C GLY A 210 3.49 13.98 -7.20
N LEU A 211 4.66 14.08 -7.83
CA LEU A 211 5.24 15.31 -8.30
C LEU A 211 5.38 15.31 -9.82
N ILE A 212 4.96 16.40 -10.43
CA ILE A 212 5.12 16.70 -11.84
C ILE A 212 6.18 17.79 -11.97
N HIS A 213 7.28 17.50 -12.64
CA HIS A 213 8.34 18.47 -12.86
C HIS A 213 8.92 18.33 -14.26
N LYS A 214 8.70 19.32 -15.13
CA LYS A 214 9.20 19.38 -16.53
C LYS A 214 9.25 18.02 -17.23
N ASN A 215 10.40 17.35 -17.18
CA ASN A 215 10.66 16.06 -17.85
C ASN A 215 10.71 14.87 -16.91
N LYS A 216 10.29 15.03 -15.66
CA LYS A 216 10.32 13.99 -14.63
C LYS A 216 9.01 14.01 -13.87
N ASN A 217 8.39 12.86 -13.77
CA ASN A 217 7.22 12.69 -12.89
C ASN A 217 7.50 11.48 -11.99
N LYS A 218 7.00 11.53 -10.76
CA LYS A 218 7.12 10.43 -9.79
C LYS A 218 5.83 10.37 -8.99
N PHE A 219 5.17 9.21 -9.01
CA PHE A 219 3.90 8.98 -8.34
C PHE A 219 3.99 7.74 -7.47
N SER A 220 3.50 7.82 -6.25
CA SER A 220 3.31 6.69 -5.34
C SER A 220 1.86 6.23 -5.34
N VAL A 221 1.63 4.98 -4.96
CA VAL A 221 0.29 4.48 -4.62
C VAL A 221 -0.12 5.07 -3.29
N ALA A 222 -1.31 5.65 -3.18
CA ALA A 222 -1.80 6.23 -1.93
C ALA A 222 -2.31 5.12 -0.99
N ILE A 223 -1.38 4.43 -0.36
CA ILE A 223 -1.59 3.48 0.74
C ILE A 223 -0.83 3.95 1.98
N ARG A 224 -1.17 3.44 3.16
CA ARG A 224 -0.68 3.98 4.44
C ARG A 224 -0.87 5.50 4.50
N THR A 225 -2.08 5.91 4.15
CA THR A 225 -2.44 7.32 3.95
C THR A 225 -3.67 7.64 4.78
N LEU A 226 -3.59 8.73 5.53
CA LEU A 226 -4.72 9.32 6.23
C LEU A 226 -5.26 10.47 5.39
N GLU A 227 -6.58 10.60 5.38
CA GLU A 227 -7.28 11.76 4.84
C GLU A 227 -8.07 12.38 5.98
N LYS A 228 -7.84 13.67 6.25
CA LYS A 228 -8.62 14.45 7.21
C LYS A 228 -9.56 15.36 6.44
N GLN A 229 -10.83 15.30 6.79
CA GLN A 229 -11.86 16.26 6.40
C GLN A 229 -12.53 16.76 7.68
N ASP A 230 -12.61 18.07 7.84
CA ASP A 230 -13.01 18.70 9.09
C ASP A 230 -12.15 18.17 10.26
N GLU A 231 -12.75 17.59 11.29
CA GLU A 231 -12.06 17.02 12.44
C GLU A 231 -11.93 15.48 12.40
N ILE A 232 -12.30 14.86 11.25
CA ILE A 232 -12.34 13.41 11.12
C ILE A 232 -11.20 12.93 10.22
N TYR A 233 -10.36 12.07 10.79
CA TYR A 233 -9.37 11.31 10.04
C TYR A 233 -9.96 10.00 9.56
N THR A 234 -9.77 9.70 8.29
CA THR A 234 -10.08 8.40 7.69
C THR A 234 -8.78 7.69 7.35
N TYR A 235 -8.62 6.47 7.82
CA TYR A 235 -7.54 5.57 7.44
C TYR A 235 -8.11 4.31 6.83
N SER A 236 -7.50 3.85 5.75
CA SER A 236 -7.92 2.63 5.07
C SER A 236 -6.77 1.64 4.98
N THR A 237 -7.12 0.36 5.05
CA THR A 237 -6.20 -0.76 4.91
C THR A 237 -6.84 -1.86 4.10
N GLY A 238 -6.04 -2.73 3.48
CA GLY A 238 -6.55 -3.82 2.67
C GLY A 238 -5.50 -4.88 2.41
N SER A 239 -5.95 -6.05 1.98
CA SER A 239 -5.10 -7.14 1.55
C SER A 239 -5.53 -7.70 0.20
N GLY A 240 -4.59 -8.29 -0.52
CA GLY A 240 -4.80 -8.89 -1.82
C GLY A 240 -5.22 -10.35 -1.69
N LEU A 241 -6.51 -10.64 -1.78
CA LEU A 241 -7.05 -11.99 -1.65
C LEU A 241 -6.84 -12.79 -2.93
N VAL A 242 -6.25 -13.96 -2.80
CA VAL A 242 -6.02 -14.96 -3.86
C VAL A 242 -6.62 -16.30 -3.46
N TRP A 243 -6.50 -17.32 -4.33
CA TRP A 243 -7.02 -18.66 -4.06
C TRP A 243 -6.54 -19.24 -2.72
N ASP A 244 -5.26 -19.11 -2.40
CA ASP A 244 -4.66 -19.68 -1.19
C ASP A 244 -4.82 -18.82 0.06
N SER A 245 -5.43 -17.63 -0.04
CA SER A 245 -5.64 -16.74 1.09
C SER A 245 -6.52 -17.38 2.17
N LYS A 246 -6.07 -17.24 3.42
CA LYS A 246 -6.79 -17.67 4.62
C LYS A 246 -7.28 -16.45 5.40
N PHE A 247 -8.52 -16.48 5.83
CA PHE A 247 -9.16 -15.34 6.54
C PHE A 247 -8.31 -14.81 7.70
N LYS A 248 -7.81 -15.70 8.56
CA LYS A 248 -7.02 -15.31 9.74
C LYS A 248 -5.77 -14.54 9.36
N ASP A 249 -5.04 -15.03 8.37
CA ASP A 249 -3.77 -14.44 7.94
C ASP A 249 -3.99 -13.06 7.30
N GLU A 250 -5.00 -12.95 6.44
CA GLU A 250 -5.33 -11.70 5.77
C GLU A 250 -5.86 -10.64 6.76
N PHE A 251 -6.67 -11.04 7.74
CA PHE A 251 -7.17 -10.12 8.76
C PHE A 251 -6.06 -9.63 9.70
N GLU A 252 -5.12 -10.50 10.08
CA GLU A 252 -3.91 -10.09 10.82
C GLU A 252 -3.04 -9.15 9.99
N GLU A 253 -2.95 -9.34 8.67
CA GLU A 253 -2.25 -8.41 7.78
C GLU A 253 -2.89 -7.01 7.80
N LEU A 254 -4.23 -6.91 7.81
CA LEU A 254 -4.92 -5.64 7.97
C LEU A 254 -4.57 -4.94 9.29
N LYS A 255 -4.56 -5.70 10.40
CA LYS A 255 -4.17 -5.18 11.72
C LYS A 255 -2.72 -4.65 11.72
N LEU A 256 -1.80 -5.41 11.15
CA LEU A 256 -0.40 -5.01 11.05
C LEU A 256 -0.22 -3.73 10.22
N LYS A 257 -0.96 -3.59 9.12
CA LYS A 257 -0.96 -2.38 8.28
C LYS A 257 -1.55 -1.17 9.00
N SER A 258 -2.46 -1.39 9.96
CA SER A 258 -3.06 -0.35 10.78
C SER A 258 -2.22 0.01 12.02
N ALA A 259 -1.24 -0.80 12.37
CA ALA A 259 -0.44 -0.66 13.59
C ALA A 259 0.36 0.66 13.67
N ILE A 260 0.55 1.35 12.56
CA ILE A 260 1.14 2.70 12.55
C ILE A 260 0.37 3.67 13.47
N LEU A 261 -0.95 3.47 13.59
CA LEU A 261 -1.84 4.31 14.38
C LEU A 261 -2.00 3.84 15.83
N ASN A 262 -1.44 2.69 16.20
CA ASN A 262 -1.47 2.25 17.57
C ASN A 262 -0.77 3.30 18.44
N PRO A 263 -1.32 3.61 19.63
CA PRO A 263 -0.57 4.38 20.60
C PRO A 263 0.80 3.69 20.76
N CYS A 264 1.88 4.43 20.71
CA CYS A 264 3.13 3.87 21.21
C CYS A 264 2.85 3.48 22.67
N ASP A 265 3.48 2.42 23.15
CA ASP A 265 3.69 2.25 24.56
C ASP A 265 4.54 3.46 25.02
N PHE A 266 3.85 4.57 25.26
CA PHE A 266 4.43 5.65 26.03
C PHE A 266 4.48 5.09 27.43
N TYR A 267 5.66 4.85 27.91
CA TYR A 267 5.88 5.03 29.33
C TYR A 267 5.58 6.51 29.58
N LEU A 268 4.40 6.79 30.07
CA LEU A 268 4.10 8.07 30.71
C LEU A 268 5.06 8.12 31.90
N PHE A 269 6.18 8.77 31.73
CA PHE A 269 6.92 9.31 32.85
C PHE A 269 6.09 10.53 33.30
N GLU A 270 5.06 10.29 34.12
CA GLU A 270 4.57 11.33 34.97
C GLU A 270 5.71 11.64 35.95
N THR A 271 6.26 12.83 35.83
CA THR A 271 7.09 13.39 36.88
C THR A 271 6.15 13.72 38.04
N MET A 272 5.93 12.73 38.90
CA MET A 272 5.22 12.96 40.14
C MET A 272 6.09 13.85 41.03
N TYR A 273 5.61 15.03 41.34
CA TYR A 273 6.28 15.91 42.29
C TYR A 273 5.97 15.42 43.71
N PHE A 274 6.99 14.96 44.42
CA PHE A 274 6.87 14.49 45.80
C PHE A 274 7.23 15.60 46.76
N LYS A 275 6.28 16.09 47.54
CA LYS A 275 6.49 17.10 48.57
C LYS A 275 5.78 16.69 49.85
N ASN A 276 6.49 16.75 51.00
CA ASN A 276 5.95 16.43 52.33
C ASN A 276 5.21 15.10 52.43
N SER A 277 5.80 14.03 51.84
CA SER A 277 5.22 12.66 51.80
C SER A 277 3.88 12.55 51.09
N GLN A 278 3.53 13.53 50.25
CA GLN A 278 2.36 13.47 49.40
C GLN A 278 2.74 13.59 47.94
N ILE A 279 2.04 12.80 47.09
CA ILE A 279 2.13 12.86 45.63
C ILE A 279 1.20 13.99 45.19
N LEU A 280 1.75 14.98 44.47
CA LEU A 280 0.97 16.04 43.83
C LEU A 280 0.89 15.75 42.31
N PHE A 281 -0.31 15.67 41.78
CA PHE A 281 -0.60 15.47 40.37
C PHE A 281 -0.60 16.81 39.61
#